data_7f9694a2f84859b398c137c2f3bae6e0
#
_entry.id   7f9694a2f84859b398c137c2f3bae6e0
#
_cell.length_a   1.000
_cell.length_b   1.000
_cell.length_c   1.000
_cell.angle_alpha   90.00
_cell.angle_beta   90.00
_cell.angle_gamma   90.00
#
_symmetry.space_group_name_H-M   'P 1'
#
loop_
_entity.id
_entity.type
_entity.pdbx_description
1 polymer ?
#
loop_
_entity_poly.entity_id
_entity_poly.type
_entity_poly.pdbx_seq_one_letter_code
_entity_poly.pdbx_strand_id
1 'polypeptide(L)'
;MAHDVGALAEELTAMAAADHLSSVHANSDDPAEQLAWRRLTARHGDRLSEIMDEYGWPTAELVGEEAARAARLIAQHADRQLDVQRRALHLMQQAVSAGSASPRELAFLRDRTLVNEGRKQVYGTQIAGVKDGAPVPWPCEEPERMDDLRAEVGIEPFDEYVAKFSLT
;
A
#
# COMPACT_ATOMS: atom_id res chain seq x y z
N MET A 1 22.63 5.96 20.35
CA MET A 1 23.26 5.06 19.35
C MET A 1 22.75 5.48 17.99
N ALA A 2 23.63 5.64 17.01
CA ALA A 2 23.17 5.83 15.64
C ALA A 2 22.50 4.52 15.20
N HIS A 3 21.19 4.58 14.99
CA HIS A 3 20.46 3.45 14.41
C HIS A 3 21.03 3.20 13.02
N ASP A 4 21.31 1.94 12.70
CA ASP A 4 21.86 1.59 11.39
C ASP A 4 20.77 1.70 10.33
N VAL A 5 20.68 2.88 9.74
CA VAL A 5 19.69 3.20 8.69
C VAL A 5 19.90 2.31 7.45
N GLY A 6 21.14 1.89 7.19
CA GLY A 6 21.43 0.94 6.12
C GLY A 6 20.79 -0.43 6.39
N ALA A 7 20.92 -0.96 7.60
CA ALA A 7 20.28 -2.19 8.01
C ALA A 7 18.74 -2.09 7.97
N LEU A 8 18.17 -0.93 8.33
CA LEU A 8 16.74 -0.69 8.21
C LEU A 8 16.26 -0.73 6.74
N ALA A 9 17.01 -0.11 5.83
CA ALA A 9 16.67 -0.14 4.41
C ALA A 9 16.72 -1.57 3.85
N GLU A 10 17.73 -2.35 4.19
CA GLU A 10 17.84 -3.77 3.82
C GLU A 10 16.70 -4.60 4.40
N GLU A 11 16.34 -4.36 5.65
CA GLU A 11 15.21 -5.05 6.31
C GLU A 11 13.89 -4.79 5.58
N LEU A 12 13.56 -3.53 5.30
CA LEU A 12 12.33 -3.15 4.60
C LEU A 12 12.24 -3.76 3.20
N THR A 13 13.33 -3.72 2.43
CA THR A 13 13.35 -4.32 1.09
C THR A 13 13.23 -5.84 1.13
N ALA A 14 13.85 -6.51 2.11
CA ALA A 14 13.71 -7.95 2.31
C ALA A 14 12.26 -8.34 2.70
N MET A 15 11.61 -7.56 3.56
CA MET A 15 10.20 -7.77 3.93
C MET A 15 9.29 -7.63 2.70
N ALA A 16 9.46 -6.60 1.89
CA ALA A 16 8.67 -6.40 0.67
C ALA A 16 8.92 -7.50 -0.37
N ALA A 17 10.14 -8.01 -0.50
CA ALA A 17 10.46 -9.14 -1.37
C ALA A 17 9.75 -10.43 -0.90
N ALA A 18 9.69 -10.69 0.41
CA ALA A 18 8.95 -11.82 0.97
C ALA A 18 7.45 -11.69 0.74
N ASP A 19 6.88 -10.50 0.90
CA ASP A 19 5.48 -10.19 0.57
C ASP A 19 5.19 -10.48 -0.91
N HIS A 20 6.05 -10.02 -1.79
CA HIS A 20 5.86 -10.22 -3.23
C HIS A 20 5.84 -11.70 -3.61
N LEU A 21 6.79 -12.49 -3.10
CA LEU A 21 6.85 -13.95 -3.34
C LEU A 21 5.61 -14.68 -2.81
N SER A 22 5.06 -14.22 -1.69
CA SER A 22 3.92 -14.85 -1.03
C SER A 22 2.56 -14.31 -1.49
N SER A 23 2.52 -13.22 -2.25
CA SER A 23 1.28 -12.54 -2.66
C SER A 23 0.38 -13.41 -3.56
N VAL A 24 0.95 -14.38 -4.28
CA VAL A 24 0.21 -15.36 -5.08
C VAL A 24 -0.75 -16.21 -4.23
N HIS A 25 -0.47 -16.31 -2.92
CA HIS A 25 -1.28 -17.07 -1.96
C HIS A 25 -2.36 -16.23 -1.28
N ALA A 26 -2.41 -14.93 -1.53
CA ALA A 26 -3.38 -14.01 -0.89
C ALA A 26 -4.83 -14.42 -1.18
N ASN A 27 -5.09 -14.92 -2.39
CA ASN A 27 -6.40 -15.38 -2.86
C ASN A 27 -6.40 -16.89 -3.19
N SER A 28 -5.50 -17.67 -2.61
CA SER A 28 -5.46 -19.13 -2.77
C SER A 28 -6.71 -19.79 -2.19
N ASP A 29 -7.17 -20.86 -2.82
CA ASP A 29 -8.22 -21.73 -2.28
C ASP A 29 -7.71 -22.67 -1.19
N ASP A 30 -6.38 -22.80 -1.03
CA ASP A 30 -5.77 -23.60 0.05
C ASP A 30 -5.74 -22.79 1.36
N PRO A 31 -6.45 -23.27 2.41
CA PRO A 31 -6.46 -22.59 3.70
C PRO A 31 -5.08 -22.45 4.36
N ALA A 32 -4.16 -23.39 4.10
CA ALA A 32 -2.81 -23.34 4.65
C ALA A 32 -1.98 -22.22 4.01
N GLU A 33 -2.09 -22.05 2.70
CA GLU A 33 -1.44 -20.95 1.99
C GLU A 33 -2.02 -19.58 2.40
N GLN A 34 -3.34 -19.48 2.51
CA GLN A 34 -3.97 -18.26 3.03
C GLN A 34 -3.50 -17.93 4.44
N LEU A 35 -3.40 -18.91 5.31
CA LEU A 35 -2.94 -18.73 6.69
C LEU A 35 -1.48 -18.28 6.73
N ALA A 36 -0.62 -18.86 5.89
CA ALA A 36 0.78 -18.47 5.78
C ALA A 36 0.92 -17.00 5.34
N TRP A 37 0.16 -16.57 4.33
CA TRP A 37 0.08 -15.18 3.88
C TRP A 37 -0.35 -14.23 5.01
N ARG A 38 -1.42 -14.57 5.71
CA ARG A 38 -1.96 -13.77 6.83
C ARG A 38 -0.95 -13.62 7.96
N ARG A 39 -0.23 -14.69 8.30
CA ARG A 39 0.82 -14.67 9.34
C ARG A 39 2.01 -13.82 8.93
N LEU A 40 2.43 -13.90 7.66
CA LEU A 40 3.54 -13.11 7.14
C LEU A 40 3.19 -11.61 7.20
N THR A 41 2.04 -11.22 6.65
CA THR A 41 1.62 -9.81 6.62
C THR A 41 1.36 -9.25 8.01
N ALA A 42 0.88 -10.06 8.95
CA ALA A 42 0.73 -9.65 10.35
C ALA A 42 2.07 -9.36 11.02
N ARG A 43 3.06 -10.25 10.86
CA ARG A 43 4.42 -10.03 11.40
C ARG A 43 5.06 -8.78 10.79
N HIS A 44 4.89 -8.56 9.49
CA HIS A 44 5.41 -7.38 8.83
C HIS A 44 4.72 -6.09 9.31
N GLY A 45 3.41 -6.14 9.54
CA GLY A 45 2.68 -5.01 10.11
C GLY A 45 3.13 -4.68 11.54
N ASP A 46 3.34 -5.69 12.38
CA ASP A 46 3.89 -5.52 13.73
C ASP A 46 5.27 -4.86 13.67
N ARG A 47 6.15 -5.36 12.78
CA ARG A 47 7.50 -4.79 12.62
C ARG A 47 7.45 -3.37 12.08
N LEU A 48 6.58 -3.06 11.12
CA LEU A 48 6.38 -1.69 10.63
C LEU A 48 5.91 -0.76 11.75
N SER A 49 5.05 -1.24 12.65
CA SER A 49 4.62 -0.46 13.83
C SER A 49 5.79 -0.08 14.73
N GLU A 50 6.70 -1.03 15.02
CA GLU A 50 7.93 -0.76 15.78
C GLU A 50 8.84 0.26 15.05
N ILE A 51 9.01 0.11 13.73
CA ILE A 51 9.77 1.04 12.91
C ILE A 51 9.18 2.46 12.97
N MET A 52 7.86 2.57 12.89
CA MET A 52 7.17 3.86 13.03
C MET A 52 7.30 4.47 14.43
N ASP A 53 7.40 3.65 15.47
CA ASP A 53 7.70 4.11 16.85
C ASP A 53 9.10 4.72 16.95
N GLU A 54 10.06 4.08 16.30
CA GLU A 54 11.47 4.42 16.43
C GLU A 54 11.92 5.55 15.49
N TYR A 55 11.43 5.54 14.24
CA TYR A 55 11.92 6.43 13.18
C TYR A 55 10.85 7.37 12.61
N GLY A 56 9.59 7.20 12.96
CA GLY A 56 8.49 7.80 12.20
C GLY A 56 8.28 7.10 10.85
N TRP A 57 7.75 7.82 9.85
CA TRP A 57 7.62 7.24 8.52
C TRP A 57 8.99 7.09 7.83
N PRO A 58 9.31 5.90 7.27
CA PRO A 58 10.55 5.67 6.54
C PRO A 58 10.52 6.41 5.18
N THR A 59 11.01 7.64 5.17
CA THR A 59 11.06 8.47 3.95
C THR A 59 12.22 8.05 3.05
N ALA A 60 12.17 8.44 1.76
CA ALA A 60 13.26 8.20 0.82
C ALA A 60 14.57 8.87 1.26
N GLU A 61 14.49 10.01 1.92
CA GLU A 61 15.67 10.69 2.49
C GLU A 61 16.34 9.84 3.58
N LEU A 62 15.53 9.13 4.36
CA LEU A 62 16.04 8.29 5.45
C LEU A 62 16.58 6.94 4.96
N VAL A 63 15.79 6.23 4.15
CA VAL A 63 16.07 4.81 3.81
C VAL A 63 16.31 4.55 2.32
N GLY A 64 16.22 5.56 1.47
CA GLY A 64 16.25 5.42 0.01
C GLY A 64 14.89 5.10 -0.60
N GLU A 65 14.75 5.34 -1.90
CA GLU A 65 13.49 5.22 -2.66
C GLU A 65 12.90 3.80 -2.60
N GLU A 66 13.74 2.79 -2.75
CA GLU A 66 13.31 1.39 -2.77
C GLU A 66 12.73 0.95 -1.42
N ALA A 67 13.42 1.26 -0.33
CA ALA A 67 12.97 0.91 1.02
C ALA A 67 11.75 1.73 1.46
N ALA A 68 11.65 2.99 1.04
CA ALA A 68 10.47 3.82 1.29
C ALA A 68 9.23 3.24 0.59
N ARG A 69 9.38 2.78 -0.66
CA ARG A 69 8.32 2.08 -1.39
C ARG A 69 7.97 0.75 -0.72
N ALA A 70 8.97 0.01 -0.24
CA ALA A 70 8.76 -1.22 0.52
C ALA A 70 7.91 -0.99 1.76
N ALA A 71 8.20 0.06 2.55
CA ALA A 71 7.41 0.43 3.72
C ALA A 71 5.93 0.68 3.39
N ARG A 72 5.66 1.39 2.30
CA ARG A 72 4.29 1.64 1.82
C ARG A 72 3.58 0.33 1.43
N LEU A 73 4.25 -0.57 0.73
CA LEU A 73 3.70 -1.89 0.37
C LEU A 73 3.35 -2.73 1.60
N ILE A 74 4.23 -2.75 2.60
CA ILE A 74 3.98 -3.45 3.87
C ILE A 74 2.75 -2.87 4.57
N ALA A 75 2.62 -1.54 4.64
CA ALA A 75 1.44 -0.89 5.20
C ALA A 75 0.17 -1.25 4.42
N GLN A 76 0.24 -1.30 3.10
CA GLN A 76 -0.88 -1.68 2.24
C GLN A 76 -1.34 -3.12 2.47
N HIS A 77 -0.42 -4.04 2.75
CA HIS A 77 -0.74 -5.45 3.03
C HIS A 77 -1.18 -5.70 4.48
N ALA A 78 -1.14 -4.71 5.35
CA ALA A 78 -1.62 -4.79 6.73
C ALA A 78 -3.16 -4.70 6.83
N ASP A 79 -3.87 -5.40 5.96
CA ASP A 79 -5.33 -5.31 5.79
C ASP A 79 -6.12 -5.67 7.03
N ARG A 80 -5.57 -6.51 7.90
CA ARG A 80 -6.20 -6.96 9.14
C ARG A 80 -5.77 -6.17 10.36
N GLN A 81 -4.83 -5.24 10.20
CA GLN A 81 -4.28 -4.36 11.24
C GLN A 81 -4.59 -2.91 10.88
N LEU A 82 -5.88 -2.55 10.94
CA LEU A 82 -6.35 -1.23 10.54
C LEU A 82 -5.71 -0.09 11.35
N ASP A 83 -5.36 -0.34 12.59
CA ASP A 83 -4.63 0.60 13.45
C ASP A 83 -3.22 0.91 12.89
N VAL A 84 -2.48 -0.11 12.44
CA VAL A 84 -1.18 0.04 11.79
C VAL A 84 -1.34 0.78 10.45
N GLN A 85 -2.31 0.38 9.66
CA GLN A 85 -2.59 0.98 8.35
C GLN A 85 -2.99 2.46 8.45
N ARG A 86 -3.87 2.81 9.39
CA ARG A 86 -4.28 4.20 9.66
C ARG A 86 -3.12 5.05 10.15
N ARG A 87 -2.29 4.50 11.01
CA ARG A 87 -1.11 5.19 11.52
C ARG A 87 -0.12 5.46 10.40
N ALA A 88 0.17 4.46 9.57
CA ALA A 88 1.03 4.61 8.39
C ALA A 88 0.49 5.69 7.45
N LEU A 89 -0.81 5.67 7.17
CA LEU A 89 -1.48 6.68 6.35
C LEU A 89 -1.29 8.10 6.93
N HIS A 90 -1.49 8.27 8.23
CA HIS A 90 -1.32 9.56 8.90
C HIS A 90 0.12 10.08 8.84
N LEU A 91 1.09 9.24 9.16
CA LEU A 91 2.51 9.61 9.11
C LEU A 91 2.98 9.89 7.68
N MET A 92 2.54 9.10 6.71
CA MET A 92 2.86 9.31 5.31
C MET A 92 2.23 10.60 4.77
N GLN A 93 1.01 10.94 5.20
CA GLN A 93 0.37 12.21 4.85
C GLN A 93 1.15 13.41 5.37
N GLN A 94 1.69 13.34 6.59
CA GLN A 94 2.58 14.37 7.12
C GLN A 94 3.86 14.47 6.28
N ALA A 95 4.45 13.34 5.88
CA ALA A 95 5.65 13.32 5.04
C ALA A 95 5.38 13.91 3.64
N VAL A 96 4.23 13.64 3.03
CA VAL A 96 3.81 14.26 1.75
C VAL A 96 3.66 15.77 1.90
N SER A 97 3.03 16.24 2.98
CA SER A 97 2.87 17.67 3.26
C SER A 97 4.21 18.38 3.47
N ALA A 98 5.20 17.66 3.98
CA ALA A 98 6.59 18.14 4.14
C ALA A 98 7.45 18.01 2.87
N GLY A 99 6.91 17.44 1.79
CA GLY A 99 7.66 17.20 0.54
C GLY A 99 8.60 15.99 0.59
N SER A 100 8.48 15.12 1.62
CA SER A 100 9.36 13.98 1.88
C SER A 100 8.79 12.63 1.46
N ALA A 101 7.59 12.61 0.87
CA ALA A 101 6.97 11.39 0.36
C ALA A 101 6.13 11.68 -0.89
N SER A 102 5.81 10.63 -1.65
CA SER A 102 5.09 10.72 -2.91
C SER A 102 3.57 10.83 -2.70
N PRO A 103 2.89 11.86 -3.26
CA PRO A 103 1.43 11.93 -3.26
C PRO A 103 0.77 10.73 -3.96
N ARG A 104 1.41 10.20 -5.01
CA ARG A 104 0.96 8.99 -5.72
C ARG A 104 0.93 7.78 -4.79
N GLU A 105 2.02 7.53 -4.07
CA GLU A 105 2.13 6.41 -3.14
C GLU A 105 1.12 6.55 -1.98
N LEU A 106 0.92 7.76 -1.49
CA LEU A 106 -0.09 8.05 -0.46
C LEU A 106 -1.51 7.72 -0.94
N ALA A 107 -1.84 8.06 -2.19
CA ALA A 107 -3.15 7.81 -2.78
C ALA A 107 -3.50 6.31 -2.79
N PHE A 108 -2.55 5.45 -3.13
CA PHE A 108 -2.74 3.98 -3.08
C PHE A 108 -3.02 3.49 -1.66
N LEU A 109 -2.28 3.95 -0.68
CA LEU A 109 -2.49 3.56 0.72
C LEU A 109 -3.83 4.11 1.25
N ARG A 110 -4.19 5.33 0.89
CA ARG A 110 -5.45 5.96 1.27
C ARG A 110 -6.65 5.15 0.77
N ASP A 111 -6.67 4.81 -0.50
CA ASP A 111 -7.76 4.02 -1.09
C ASP A 111 -7.87 2.64 -0.43
N ARG A 112 -6.74 1.96 -0.22
CA ARG A 112 -6.72 0.67 0.47
C ARG A 112 -7.31 0.76 1.88
N THR A 113 -6.90 1.77 2.63
CA THR A 113 -7.39 1.99 3.99
C THR A 113 -8.90 2.26 3.99
N LEU A 114 -9.39 3.12 3.10
CA LEU A 114 -10.81 3.42 2.97
C LEU A 114 -11.63 2.17 2.64
N VAL A 115 -11.19 1.37 1.68
CA VAL A 115 -11.86 0.11 1.30
C VAL A 115 -11.90 -0.86 2.49
N ASN A 116 -10.79 -1.01 3.21
CA ASN A 116 -10.73 -1.88 4.39
C ASN A 116 -11.62 -1.41 5.54
N GLU A 117 -11.92 -0.11 5.60
CA GLU A 117 -12.88 0.48 6.54
C GLU A 117 -14.35 0.37 6.07
N GLY A 118 -14.59 -0.23 4.91
CA GLY A 118 -15.93 -0.30 4.31
C GLY A 118 -16.41 1.04 3.75
N ARG A 119 -15.51 1.96 3.44
CA ARG A 119 -15.77 3.29 2.91
C ARG A 119 -15.49 3.36 1.41
N LYS A 120 -16.07 4.36 0.76
CA LYS A 120 -15.77 4.64 -0.65
C LYS A 120 -14.34 5.16 -0.80
N GLN A 121 -13.62 4.65 -1.79
CA GLN A 121 -12.30 5.15 -2.16
C GLN A 121 -12.37 6.45 -2.96
N VAL A 122 -11.23 7.09 -3.19
CA VAL A 122 -11.14 8.39 -3.89
C VAL A 122 -10.64 8.23 -5.31
N TYR A 123 -9.56 7.45 -5.50
CA TYR A 123 -8.80 7.40 -6.76
C TYR A 123 -9.08 6.16 -7.62
N GLY A 124 -9.91 5.24 -7.17
CA GLY A 124 -10.21 4.01 -7.90
C GLY A 124 -9.03 3.06 -8.05
N THR A 125 -8.06 3.08 -7.13
CA THR A 125 -6.87 2.22 -7.21
C THR A 125 -7.12 0.79 -6.78
N GLN A 126 -8.19 0.53 -6.03
CA GLN A 126 -8.54 -0.78 -5.50
C GLN A 126 -9.64 -1.42 -6.34
N ILE A 127 -9.34 -2.60 -6.86
CA ILE A 127 -10.23 -3.36 -7.77
C ILE A 127 -10.96 -4.43 -6.96
N ALA A 128 -12.30 -4.44 -7.06
CA ALA A 128 -13.14 -5.40 -6.36
C ALA A 128 -13.18 -6.77 -7.05
N GLY A 129 -13.05 -6.80 -8.37
CA GLY A 129 -13.12 -8.01 -9.17
C GLY A 129 -13.20 -7.72 -10.67
N VAL A 130 -13.63 -8.70 -11.43
CA VAL A 130 -13.81 -8.59 -12.89
C VAL A 130 -15.26 -8.91 -13.24
N LYS A 131 -15.89 -8.07 -14.05
CA LYS A 131 -17.23 -8.27 -14.61
C LYS A 131 -17.16 -8.08 -16.11
N ASP A 132 -17.69 -9.07 -16.84
CA ASP A 132 -17.71 -9.07 -18.33
C ASP A 132 -16.31 -8.81 -18.93
N GLY A 133 -15.25 -9.35 -18.30
CA GLY A 133 -13.87 -9.20 -18.75
C GLY A 133 -13.21 -7.87 -18.37
N ALA A 134 -13.93 -6.96 -17.72
CA ALA A 134 -13.41 -5.65 -17.29
C ALA A 134 -13.21 -5.57 -15.77
N PRO A 135 -12.08 -5.00 -15.29
CA PRO A 135 -11.88 -4.72 -13.88
C PRO A 135 -12.94 -3.75 -13.34
N VAL A 136 -13.50 -4.08 -12.18
CA VAL A 136 -14.50 -3.25 -11.48
C VAL A 136 -13.87 -2.70 -10.22
N PRO A 137 -13.75 -1.37 -10.07
CA PRO A 137 -13.24 -0.78 -8.85
C PRO A 137 -14.23 -0.94 -7.69
N TRP A 138 -13.72 -0.97 -6.46
CA TRP A 138 -14.55 -0.70 -5.31
C TRP A 138 -15.25 0.65 -5.45
N PRO A 139 -16.43 0.88 -4.82
CA PRO A 139 -17.14 2.14 -4.95
C PRO A 139 -16.28 3.36 -4.68
N CYS A 140 -16.39 4.38 -5.54
CA CYS A 140 -15.68 5.65 -5.44
C CYS A 140 -16.60 6.76 -4.92
N GLU A 141 -16.00 7.77 -4.24
CA GLU A 141 -16.75 8.93 -3.72
C GLU A 141 -17.32 9.79 -4.85
N GLU A 142 -16.46 10.13 -5.82
CA GLU A 142 -16.79 11.00 -6.96
C GLU A 142 -16.34 10.33 -8.27
N PRO A 143 -17.06 9.30 -8.77
CA PRO A 143 -16.63 8.55 -9.96
C PRO A 143 -16.41 9.42 -11.21
N GLU A 144 -17.22 10.44 -11.36
CA GLU A 144 -17.14 11.39 -12.49
C GLU A 144 -15.90 12.29 -12.45
N ARG A 145 -15.28 12.45 -11.28
CA ARG A 145 -14.06 13.24 -11.07
C ARG A 145 -12.82 12.39 -10.86
N MET A 146 -12.95 11.09 -10.90
CA MET A 146 -11.88 10.15 -10.56
C MET A 146 -10.59 10.43 -11.33
N ASP A 147 -10.66 10.63 -12.64
CA ASP A 147 -9.48 10.89 -13.46
C ASP A 147 -8.82 12.24 -13.17
N ASP A 148 -9.61 13.27 -12.85
CA ASP A 148 -9.08 14.57 -12.41
C ASP A 148 -8.32 14.42 -11.08
N LEU A 149 -8.91 13.73 -10.11
CA LEU A 149 -8.30 13.46 -8.80
C LEU A 149 -7.02 12.62 -8.95
N ARG A 150 -7.03 11.63 -9.84
CA ARG A 150 -5.84 10.82 -10.17
C ARG A 150 -4.71 11.67 -10.73
N ALA A 151 -5.02 12.57 -11.66
CA ALA A 151 -4.03 13.48 -12.26
C ALA A 151 -3.37 14.39 -11.22
N GLU A 152 -4.13 14.88 -10.24
CA GLU A 152 -3.61 15.73 -9.14
C GLU A 152 -2.50 15.06 -8.33
N VAL A 153 -2.51 13.73 -8.23
CA VAL A 153 -1.52 12.95 -7.47
C VAL A 153 -0.55 12.16 -8.37
N GLY A 154 -0.60 12.38 -9.67
CA GLY A 154 0.32 11.74 -10.63
C GLY A 154 -0.02 10.28 -10.95
N ILE A 155 -1.29 9.91 -10.87
CA ILE A 155 -1.77 8.59 -11.30
C ILE A 155 -2.37 8.72 -12.70
N GLU A 156 -2.06 7.76 -13.58
CA GLU A 156 -2.62 7.67 -14.93
C GLU A 156 -4.15 7.55 -14.91
N PRO A 157 -4.85 7.96 -15.98
CA PRO A 157 -6.30 7.77 -16.12
C PRO A 157 -6.73 6.33 -15.86
N PHE A 158 -7.94 6.13 -15.36
CA PHE A 158 -8.45 4.82 -14.95
C PHE A 158 -8.39 3.79 -16.08
N ASP A 159 -8.76 4.17 -17.29
CA ASP A 159 -8.72 3.26 -18.45
C ASP A 159 -7.30 2.75 -18.76
N GLU A 160 -6.29 3.62 -18.63
CA GLU A 160 -4.88 3.22 -18.78
C GLU A 160 -4.41 2.30 -17.64
N TYR A 161 -4.86 2.58 -16.42
CA TYR A 161 -4.54 1.77 -15.25
C TYR A 161 -5.10 0.35 -15.38
N VAL A 162 -6.39 0.22 -15.74
CA VAL A 162 -7.04 -1.10 -15.86
C VAL A 162 -6.54 -1.89 -17.07
N ALA A 163 -6.09 -1.23 -18.13
CA ALA A 163 -5.49 -1.89 -19.29
C ALA A 163 -4.26 -2.73 -18.92
N LYS A 164 -3.54 -2.37 -17.86
CA LYS A 164 -2.40 -3.14 -17.34
C LYS A 164 -2.81 -4.50 -16.76
N PHE A 165 -4.05 -4.64 -16.29
CA PHE A 165 -4.58 -5.92 -15.76
C PHE A 165 -5.14 -6.84 -16.85
N SER A 166 -5.44 -6.31 -18.03
CA SER A 166 -6.02 -7.06 -19.15
C SER A 166 -5.00 -7.80 -20.01
N LEU A 167 -3.70 -7.61 -19.75
CA LEU A 167 -2.58 -8.18 -20.50
C LEU A 167 -1.97 -9.46 -19.87
N THR A 168 -2.60 -10.00 -18.81
CA THR A 168 -2.17 -11.24 -18.15
C THR A 168 -3.13 -12.40 -18.38
#